data_febf9acbbd88760056ddb3173c5a4f20
#
_entry.id   febf9acbbd88760056ddb3173c5a4f20
#
_cell.length_a   1.000
_cell.length_b   1.000
_cell.length_c   1.000
_cell.angle_alpha   90.00
_cell.angle_beta   90.00
_cell.angle_gamma   90.00
#
_symmetry.space_group_name_H-M   'P 1'
#
loop_
_entity.id
_entity.type
_entity.pdbx_description
1 polymer ?
#
loop_
_entity_poly.entity_id
_entity_poly.type
_entity_poly.pdbx_seq_one_letter_code
_entity_poly.pdbx_strand_id
1 'polypeptide(L)'
;MPPRLPGRYMALPAGALLACLAWAAPASAAQGQPPADTAPSAVKRGAPTPAGPRLGTSSTQAPSGLDPDPAFTAYQRGRYRTALDLAVSRANAQGDAVSMVLAAELLSQGYGVRQDPTAARQWYEAAAAKGNPDALFTLGAILMASASTANKDQAVDFFRRAAEGGSARAAYNLGLVYLQGEVAPKEPAIAAEWFKRGAESDQPDALYALATLYRDGNGVPQDAVESARLLQRASEVGNDVATTELAIVVFNGTGVPKDEERAAALFRKAALQGNAIAQNRYARILSAGRGAPKDVIAAAAWHLAAKAQKLDDPMLDKLVASLTPEQRAQAQARVKPWAPAPAY
;
A
#
# COMPACT_ATOMS: atom_id res chain seq x y z
N MET A 1 22.92 39.77 7.18
CA MET A 1 23.14 38.40 6.66
C MET A 1 23.03 37.45 7.84
N PRO A 2 21.99 36.65 7.97
CA PRO A 2 21.92 35.54 8.94
C PRO A 2 22.43 34.24 8.29
N PRO A 3 23.02 33.29 9.07
CA PRO A 3 23.71 32.14 8.52
C PRO A 3 22.69 31.10 8.00
N ARG A 4 22.99 30.56 6.83
CA ARG A 4 22.28 29.42 6.21
C ARG A 4 22.55 28.15 7.01
N LEU A 5 21.51 27.56 7.59
CA LEU A 5 21.57 26.21 8.14
C LEU A 5 21.55 25.19 6.98
N PRO A 6 22.43 24.17 6.98
CA PRO A 6 22.41 23.14 5.96
C PRO A 6 21.24 22.19 6.21
N GLY A 7 20.30 22.12 5.28
CA GLY A 7 19.24 21.13 5.26
C GLY A 7 19.83 19.74 4.97
N ARG A 8 20.08 18.95 6.01
CA ARG A 8 20.26 17.50 5.87
C ARG A 8 18.90 16.87 5.70
N TYR A 9 18.47 16.73 4.45
CA TYR A 9 17.42 15.80 4.10
C TYR A 9 18.00 14.39 4.25
N MET A 10 17.51 13.62 5.23
CA MET A 10 17.73 12.19 5.27
C MET A 10 17.08 11.59 4.03
N ALA A 11 17.90 11.15 3.08
CA ALA A 11 17.51 10.21 2.05
C ALA A 11 16.98 8.96 2.75
N LEU A 12 15.74 8.57 2.51
CA LEU A 12 15.21 7.29 2.94
C LEU A 12 16.10 6.19 2.32
N PRO A 13 16.53 5.18 3.10
CA PRO A 13 17.33 4.10 2.55
C PRO A 13 16.52 3.36 1.48
N ALA A 14 17.16 3.02 0.36
CA ALA A 14 16.58 2.32 -0.79
C ALA A 14 15.85 0.99 -0.45
N GLY A 15 15.97 0.49 0.76
CA GLY A 15 15.28 -0.69 1.27
C GLY A 15 13.80 -0.51 1.65
N ALA A 16 13.30 0.73 1.79
CA ALA A 16 11.92 0.96 2.25
C ALA A 16 10.88 0.80 1.12
N LEU A 17 11.29 0.82 -0.14
CA LEU A 17 10.39 0.65 -1.30
C LEU A 17 10.07 -0.81 -1.64
N LEU A 18 10.81 -1.78 -1.08
CA LEU A 18 10.58 -3.22 -1.29
C LEU A 18 9.57 -3.85 -0.33
N ALA A 19 9.04 -3.11 0.64
CA ALA A 19 8.16 -3.65 1.70
C ALA A 19 6.77 -4.10 1.21
N CYS A 20 6.37 -3.80 -0.03
CA CYS A 20 5.11 -4.29 -0.60
C CYS A 20 5.20 -5.70 -1.23
N LEU A 21 6.38 -6.34 -1.21
CA LEU A 21 6.59 -7.69 -1.74
C LEU A 21 6.81 -8.76 -0.66
N ALA A 22 6.71 -8.42 0.63
CA ALA A 22 6.83 -9.40 1.70
C ALA A 22 5.58 -10.28 1.80
N TRP A 23 5.53 -11.32 0.98
CA TRP A 23 4.69 -12.48 1.22
C TRP A 23 5.40 -13.39 2.24
N ALA A 24 4.73 -13.62 3.36
CA ALA A 24 5.24 -14.40 4.47
C ALA A 24 5.68 -15.81 4.03
N ALA A 25 6.91 -16.18 4.40
CA ALA A 25 7.38 -17.56 4.38
C ALA A 25 6.66 -18.39 5.46
N PRO A 26 6.42 -19.70 5.24
CA PRO A 26 5.68 -20.52 6.20
C PRO A 26 6.54 -20.86 7.42
N ALA A 27 6.00 -20.64 8.61
CA ALA A 27 6.53 -21.20 9.85
C ALA A 27 6.30 -22.71 9.90
N SER A 28 7.34 -23.43 10.27
CA SER A 28 7.44 -24.88 10.41
C SER A 28 6.43 -25.46 11.39
N ALA A 29 5.90 -26.65 11.03
CA ALA A 29 4.94 -27.42 11.75
C ALA A 29 5.44 -27.96 13.10
N ALA A 30 4.60 -27.93 14.12
CA ALA A 30 4.64 -28.88 15.23
C ALA A 30 3.26 -29.52 15.40
N GLN A 31 3.26 -30.85 15.44
CA GLN A 31 2.09 -31.72 15.43
C GLN A 31 1.39 -31.74 16.80
N GLY A 32 0.07 -31.93 16.79
CA GLY A 32 -0.72 -32.26 17.95
C GLY A 32 -2.18 -32.51 17.55
N GLN A 33 -2.62 -33.77 17.59
CA GLN A 33 -3.96 -34.24 17.27
C GLN A 33 -4.96 -33.96 18.42
N PRO A 34 -6.31 -33.94 18.13
CA PRO A 34 -7.36 -33.52 19.05
C PRO A 34 -8.03 -34.71 19.77
N PRO A 35 -8.85 -34.46 20.78
CA PRO A 35 -10.01 -35.33 21.05
C PRO A 35 -11.35 -34.61 20.81
N ALA A 36 -12.35 -35.46 20.55
CA ALA A 36 -13.66 -35.17 20.08
C ALA A 36 -14.69 -34.81 21.18
N ASP A 37 -15.82 -34.26 20.67
CA ASP A 37 -17.18 -34.22 21.24
C ASP A 37 -17.50 -33.34 22.45
N THR A 38 -18.30 -32.29 22.21
CA THR A 38 -19.73 -32.17 22.59
C THR A 38 -20.27 -30.78 22.29
N ALA A 39 -21.39 -30.69 21.58
CA ALA A 39 -22.25 -29.50 21.43
C ALA A 39 -23.31 -29.48 22.56
N PRO A 40 -24.17 -28.44 22.74
CA PRO A 40 -24.34 -27.17 22.02
C PRO A 40 -24.58 -25.90 22.92
N SER A 41 -24.76 -24.76 22.27
CA SER A 41 -25.49 -23.53 22.70
C SER A 41 -24.67 -22.37 23.26
N ALA A 42 -24.50 -21.34 22.45
CA ALA A 42 -25.01 -19.97 22.70
C ALA A 42 -24.51 -18.99 21.62
N VAL A 43 -25.48 -18.31 21.00
CA VAL A 43 -25.34 -17.20 20.08
C VAL A 43 -24.47 -16.09 20.71
N LYS A 44 -23.30 -15.80 20.15
CA LYS A 44 -22.56 -14.55 20.35
C LYS A 44 -22.30 -13.89 19.00
N ARG A 45 -22.73 -12.62 18.94
CA ARG A 45 -22.64 -11.71 17.80
C ARG A 45 -21.23 -11.64 17.23
N GLY A 46 -21.17 -11.63 15.90
CA GLY A 46 -19.97 -11.76 15.12
C GLY A 46 -18.91 -10.69 15.39
N ALA A 47 -17.69 -11.15 15.44
CA ALA A 47 -16.51 -10.34 15.21
C ALA A 47 -16.47 -9.91 13.74
N PRO A 48 -15.92 -8.72 13.40
CA PRO A 48 -15.79 -8.30 12.01
C PRO A 48 -14.86 -9.28 11.29
N THR A 49 -15.36 -9.85 10.20
CA THR A 49 -14.58 -10.65 9.26
C THR A 49 -13.41 -9.80 8.74
N PRO A 50 -12.17 -10.32 8.71
CA PRO A 50 -11.07 -9.61 8.05
C PRO A 50 -11.46 -9.36 6.60
N ALA A 51 -11.33 -8.12 6.15
CA ALA A 51 -11.52 -7.74 4.77
C ALA A 51 -10.53 -8.53 3.92
N GLY A 52 -11.05 -9.44 3.09
CA GLY A 52 -10.25 -10.16 2.11
C GLY A 52 -9.50 -9.17 1.19
N PRO A 53 -8.36 -9.58 0.61
CA PRO A 53 -7.59 -8.72 -0.27
C PRO A 53 -8.50 -8.19 -1.38
N ARG A 54 -8.55 -6.87 -1.51
CA ARG A 54 -9.24 -6.24 -2.61
C ARG A 54 -8.46 -6.57 -3.87
N LEU A 55 -9.00 -7.41 -4.72
CA LEU A 55 -8.56 -7.50 -6.11
C LEU A 55 -8.54 -6.06 -6.63
N GLY A 56 -7.37 -5.62 -7.08
CA GLY A 56 -7.23 -4.30 -7.68
C GLY A 56 -8.24 -4.21 -8.82
N THR A 57 -9.27 -3.41 -8.61
CA THR A 57 -10.23 -3.10 -9.66
C THR A 57 -9.48 -2.30 -10.71
N SER A 58 -8.95 -2.97 -11.74
CA SER A 58 -8.93 -2.35 -13.06
C SER A 58 -10.35 -1.88 -13.29
N SER A 59 -10.54 -0.57 -13.37
CA SER A 59 -11.83 0.05 -13.63
C SER A 59 -12.22 -0.15 -15.11
N THR A 60 -12.39 -1.41 -15.52
CA THR A 60 -13.29 -1.73 -16.59
C THR A 60 -14.67 -1.74 -15.97
N GLN A 61 -15.35 -0.60 -16.01
CA GLN A 61 -16.80 -0.56 -15.84
C GLN A 61 -17.38 -1.69 -16.68
N ALA A 62 -17.96 -2.69 -16.00
CA ALA A 62 -18.74 -3.69 -16.67
C ALA A 62 -19.81 -2.97 -17.51
N PRO A 63 -19.97 -3.29 -18.81
CA PRO A 63 -21.04 -2.71 -19.58
C PRO A 63 -22.35 -3.01 -18.88
N SER A 64 -23.11 -1.95 -18.59
CA SER A 64 -24.42 -2.00 -17.96
C SER A 64 -25.34 -2.88 -18.81
N GLY A 65 -25.59 -4.12 -18.37
CA GLY A 65 -26.51 -5.04 -19.05
C GLY A 65 -26.09 -6.51 -19.14
N LEU A 66 -24.91 -6.90 -18.64
CA LEU A 66 -24.52 -8.31 -18.53
C LEU A 66 -24.83 -8.86 -17.14
N ASP A 67 -25.42 -10.05 -17.08
CA ASP A 67 -25.58 -10.78 -15.82
C ASP A 67 -24.24 -10.85 -15.09
N PRO A 68 -24.19 -10.56 -13.78
CA PRO A 68 -22.95 -10.60 -13.04
C PRO A 68 -22.32 -11.99 -13.15
N ASP A 69 -21.01 -12.05 -13.43
CA ASP A 69 -20.26 -13.30 -13.53
C ASP A 69 -20.57 -14.20 -12.33
N PRO A 70 -21.18 -15.39 -12.54
CA PRO A 70 -21.59 -16.26 -11.43
C PRO A 70 -20.43 -16.69 -10.54
N ALA A 71 -19.21 -16.89 -11.12
CA ALA A 71 -18.02 -17.27 -10.36
C ALA A 71 -17.57 -16.12 -9.47
N PHE A 72 -17.51 -14.90 -10.01
CA PHE A 72 -17.15 -13.71 -9.24
C PHE A 72 -18.20 -13.35 -8.18
N THR A 73 -19.49 -13.53 -8.50
CA THR A 73 -20.60 -13.34 -7.55
C THR A 73 -20.49 -14.34 -6.39
N ALA A 74 -20.17 -15.60 -6.66
CA ALA A 74 -19.96 -16.61 -5.62
C ALA A 74 -18.75 -16.26 -4.73
N TYR A 75 -17.66 -15.76 -5.35
CA TYR A 75 -16.46 -15.27 -4.66
C TYR A 75 -16.80 -14.13 -3.68
N GLN A 76 -17.49 -13.10 -4.15
CA GLN A 76 -17.90 -11.94 -3.31
C GLN A 76 -18.79 -12.34 -2.13
N ARG A 77 -19.58 -13.41 -2.29
CA ARG A 77 -20.44 -13.96 -1.22
C ARG A 77 -19.72 -14.93 -0.29
N GLY A 78 -18.40 -15.10 -0.43
CA GLY A 78 -17.61 -16.04 0.37
C GLY A 78 -17.85 -17.52 0.06
N ARG A 79 -18.57 -17.84 -1.04
CA ARG A 79 -18.83 -19.21 -1.51
C ARG A 79 -17.66 -19.67 -2.37
N TYR A 80 -16.48 -19.74 -1.79
CA TYR A 80 -15.23 -19.93 -2.53
C TYR A 80 -15.14 -21.24 -3.29
N ARG A 81 -15.68 -22.36 -2.75
CA ARG A 81 -15.70 -23.63 -3.46
C ARG A 81 -16.57 -23.56 -4.71
N THR A 82 -17.78 -22.99 -4.59
CA THR A 82 -18.65 -22.76 -5.75
C THR A 82 -17.99 -21.83 -6.77
N ALA A 83 -17.30 -20.78 -6.29
CA ALA A 83 -16.55 -19.86 -7.17
C ALA A 83 -15.46 -20.59 -7.96
N LEU A 84 -14.70 -21.48 -7.30
CA LEU A 84 -13.67 -22.30 -7.94
C LEU A 84 -14.26 -23.23 -8.99
N ASP A 85 -15.32 -23.98 -8.66
CA ASP A 85 -15.96 -24.91 -9.57
C ASP A 85 -16.50 -24.21 -10.83
N LEU A 86 -17.12 -23.04 -10.66
CA LEU A 86 -17.62 -22.23 -11.76
C LEU A 86 -16.47 -21.61 -12.59
N ALA A 87 -15.42 -21.11 -11.94
CA ALA A 87 -14.27 -20.55 -12.61
C ALA A 87 -13.54 -21.61 -13.45
N VAL A 88 -13.26 -22.79 -12.88
CA VAL A 88 -12.63 -23.90 -13.60
C VAL A 88 -13.50 -24.39 -14.77
N SER A 89 -14.81 -24.52 -14.56
CA SER A 89 -15.75 -24.93 -15.61
C SER A 89 -15.70 -23.95 -16.80
N ARG A 90 -15.77 -22.65 -16.53
CA ARG A 90 -15.74 -21.61 -17.57
C ARG A 90 -14.37 -21.50 -18.24
N ALA A 91 -13.27 -21.59 -17.46
CA ALA A 91 -11.92 -21.61 -17.99
C ALA A 91 -11.72 -22.76 -19.00
N ASN A 92 -12.20 -23.95 -18.67
CA ASN A 92 -12.09 -25.14 -19.53
C ASN A 92 -13.00 -25.05 -20.76
N ALA A 93 -14.25 -24.59 -20.60
CA ALA A 93 -15.22 -24.55 -21.67
C ALA A 93 -14.99 -23.42 -22.67
N GLN A 94 -14.58 -22.27 -22.20
CA GLN A 94 -14.48 -21.04 -23.02
C GLN A 94 -13.04 -20.52 -23.15
N GLY A 95 -12.08 -21.09 -22.41
CA GLY A 95 -10.74 -20.58 -22.36
C GLY A 95 -10.66 -19.17 -21.74
N ASP A 96 -11.59 -18.82 -20.85
CA ASP A 96 -11.69 -17.49 -20.25
C ASP A 96 -10.54 -17.20 -19.28
N ALA A 97 -9.67 -16.27 -19.66
CA ALA A 97 -8.48 -15.94 -18.90
C ALA A 97 -8.78 -15.30 -17.53
N VAL A 98 -9.91 -14.60 -17.38
CA VAL A 98 -10.33 -14.02 -16.10
C VAL A 98 -10.73 -15.12 -15.11
N SER A 99 -11.48 -16.12 -15.58
CA SER A 99 -11.82 -17.30 -14.79
C SER A 99 -10.59 -18.13 -14.41
N MET A 100 -9.58 -18.22 -15.30
CA MET A 100 -8.31 -18.87 -14.97
C MET A 100 -7.57 -18.14 -13.82
N VAL A 101 -7.54 -16.81 -13.84
CA VAL A 101 -6.95 -15.99 -12.75
C VAL A 101 -7.72 -16.19 -11.46
N LEU A 102 -9.07 -16.20 -11.49
CA LEU A 102 -9.87 -16.44 -10.28
C LEU A 102 -9.62 -17.83 -9.70
N ALA A 103 -9.54 -18.87 -10.53
CA ALA A 103 -9.20 -20.21 -10.09
C ALA A 103 -7.81 -20.28 -9.46
N ALA A 104 -6.82 -19.63 -10.09
CA ALA A 104 -5.46 -19.54 -9.57
C ALA A 104 -5.41 -18.84 -8.21
N GLU A 105 -6.13 -17.74 -8.05
CA GLU A 105 -6.20 -16.98 -6.80
C GLU A 105 -6.80 -17.83 -5.66
N LEU A 106 -7.94 -18.49 -5.90
CA LEU A 106 -8.60 -19.35 -4.91
C LEU A 106 -7.70 -20.50 -4.47
N LEU A 107 -6.98 -21.13 -5.40
CA LEU A 107 -6.02 -22.19 -5.10
C LEU A 107 -4.78 -21.67 -4.38
N SER A 108 -4.27 -20.52 -4.76
CA SER A 108 -3.07 -19.93 -4.15
C SER A 108 -3.30 -19.51 -2.70
N GLN A 109 -4.51 -19.04 -2.38
CA GLN A 109 -4.89 -18.61 -1.03
C GLN A 109 -5.47 -19.76 -0.18
N GLY A 110 -5.89 -20.84 -0.80
CA GLY A 110 -6.59 -21.94 -0.12
C GLY A 110 -8.02 -21.56 0.33
N TYR A 111 -8.67 -20.64 -0.40
CA TYR A 111 -10.04 -20.23 -0.07
C TYR A 111 -11.04 -21.32 -0.45
N GLY A 112 -11.70 -21.92 0.57
CA GLY A 112 -12.69 -22.98 0.40
C GLY A 112 -12.15 -24.33 -0.08
N VAL A 113 -10.86 -24.42 -0.33
CA VAL A 113 -10.10 -25.61 -0.75
C VAL A 113 -8.73 -25.61 -0.09
N ARG A 114 -8.07 -26.76 -0.10
CA ARG A 114 -6.65 -26.81 0.32
C ARG A 114 -5.80 -25.95 -0.63
N GLN A 115 -4.90 -25.17 -0.04
CA GLN A 115 -3.93 -24.40 -0.80
C GLN A 115 -3.10 -25.30 -1.73
N ASP A 116 -3.03 -24.96 -3.01
CA ASP A 116 -2.24 -25.63 -4.03
C ASP A 116 -1.51 -24.61 -4.92
N PRO A 117 -0.29 -24.19 -4.53
CA PRO A 117 0.50 -23.22 -5.29
C PRO A 117 0.90 -23.74 -6.67
N THR A 118 1.05 -25.06 -6.82
CA THR A 118 1.44 -25.68 -8.11
C THR A 118 0.30 -25.59 -9.11
N ALA A 119 -0.92 -25.99 -8.72
CA ALA A 119 -2.09 -25.83 -9.57
C ALA A 119 -2.40 -24.35 -9.85
N ALA A 120 -2.25 -23.47 -8.84
CA ALA A 120 -2.44 -22.03 -9.01
C ALA A 120 -1.49 -21.48 -10.08
N ARG A 121 -0.21 -21.86 -10.04
CA ARG A 121 0.79 -21.45 -11.02
C ARG A 121 0.40 -21.90 -12.44
N GLN A 122 -0.05 -23.13 -12.62
CA GLN A 122 -0.46 -23.63 -13.93
C GLN A 122 -1.63 -22.79 -14.52
N TRP A 123 -2.60 -22.40 -13.68
CA TRP A 123 -3.69 -21.55 -14.08
C TRP A 123 -3.23 -20.12 -14.45
N TYR A 124 -2.28 -19.54 -13.66
CA TYR A 124 -1.67 -18.26 -14.04
C TYR A 124 -0.90 -18.36 -15.35
N GLU A 125 -0.15 -19.44 -15.59
CA GLU A 125 0.57 -19.65 -16.86
C GLU A 125 -0.40 -19.77 -18.05
N ALA A 126 -1.51 -20.49 -17.87
CA ALA A 126 -2.56 -20.59 -18.89
C ALA A 126 -3.22 -19.23 -19.21
N ALA A 127 -3.51 -18.42 -18.18
CA ALA A 127 -4.06 -17.09 -18.37
C ALA A 127 -3.04 -16.13 -19.01
N ALA A 128 -1.78 -16.19 -18.62
CA ALA A 128 -0.69 -15.40 -19.17
C ALA A 128 -0.40 -15.73 -20.64
N ALA A 129 -0.54 -16.99 -21.04
CA ALA A 129 -0.44 -17.40 -22.43
C ALA A 129 -1.53 -16.75 -23.32
N LYS A 130 -2.65 -16.35 -22.71
CA LYS A 130 -3.71 -15.58 -23.36
C LYS A 130 -3.54 -14.06 -23.24
N GLY A 131 -2.42 -13.62 -22.68
CA GLY A 131 -2.10 -12.21 -22.53
C GLY A 131 -2.79 -11.51 -21.36
N ASN A 132 -3.39 -12.26 -20.41
CA ASN A 132 -4.05 -11.64 -19.26
C ASN A 132 -3.04 -10.86 -18.40
N PRO A 133 -3.24 -9.54 -18.20
CA PRO A 133 -2.24 -8.69 -17.55
C PRO A 133 -2.07 -8.98 -16.05
N ASP A 134 -3.11 -9.45 -15.36
CA ASP A 134 -3.03 -9.79 -13.93
C ASP A 134 -2.24 -11.08 -13.73
N ALA A 135 -2.42 -12.07 -14.62
CA ALA A 135 -1.65 -13.30 -14.59
C ALA A 135 -0.16 -13.04 -14.92
N LEU A 136 0.12 -12.24 -15.95
CA LEU A 136 1.47 -11.82 -16.29
C LEU A 136 2.14 -11.08 -15.12
N PHE A 137 1.43 -10.13 -14.50
CA PHE A 137 1.93 -9.42 -13.33
C PHE A 137 2.26 -10.38 -12.17
N THR A 138 1.36 -11.34 -11.86
CA THR A 138 1.54 -12.28 -10.76
C THR A 138 2.72 -13.20 -11.00
N LEU A 139 2.88 -13.75 -12.22
CA LEU A 139 4.04 -14.56 -12.57
C LEU A 139 5.35 -13.75 -12.51
N GLY A 140 5.33 -12.50 -12.98
CA GLY A 140 6.45 -11.59 -12.86
C GLY A 140 6.84 -11.35 -11.38
N ALA A 141 5.87 -11.14 -10.51
CA ALA A 141 6.12 -10.95 -9.08
C ALA A 141 6.73 -12.20 -8.41
N ILE A 142 6.23 -13.38 -8.75
CA ILE A 142 6.78 -14.67 -8.26
C ILE A 142 8.25 -14.84 -8.70
N LEU A 143 8.54 -14.55 -9.95
CA LEU A 143 9.90 -14.68 -10.49
C LEU A 143 10.84 -13.60 -9.93
N MET A 144 10.36 -12.38 -9.73
CA MET A 144 11.15 -11.29 -9.13
C MET A 144 11.58 -11.60 -7.71
N ALA A 145 10.77 -12.33 -6.94
CA ALA A 145 11.12 -12.78 -5.59
C ALA A 145 12.21 -13.89 -5.57
N SER A 146 12.54 -14.45 -6.72
CA SER A 146 13.59 -15.50 -6.82
C SER A 146 14.99 -14.89 -6.68
N ALA A 147 15.93 -15.69 -6.14
CA ALA A 147 17.33 -15.32 -6.10
C ALA A 147 18.04 -15.45 -7.47
N SER A 148 17.43 -16.12 -8.45
CA SER A 148 17.99 -16.36 -9.78
C SER A 148 17.91 -15.12 -10.67
N THR A 149 19.03 -14.69 -11.23
CA THR A 149 19.10 -13.57 -12.18
C THR A 149 18.25 -13.85 -13.42
N ALA A 150 18.33 -15.05 -13.99
CA ALA A 150 17.53 -15.43 -15.15
C ALA A 150 16.03 -15.34 -14.89
N ASN A 151 15.57 -15.67 -13.67
CA ASN A 151 14.18 -15.48 -13.28
C ASN A 151 13.79 -14.00 -13.18
N LYS A 152 14.70 -13.15 -12.71
CA LYS A 152 14.48 -11.71 -12.63
C LYS A 152 14.38 -11.07 -14.01
N ASP A 153 15.22 -11.48 -14.96
CA ASP A 153 15.14 -11.02 -16.35
C ASP A 153 13.80 -11.41 -16.99
N GLN A 154 13.36 -12.64 -16.75
CA GLN A 154 12.04 -13.09 -17.20
C GLN A 154 10.89 -12.33 -16.51
N ALA A 155 11.05 -11.98 -15.23
CA ALA A 155 10.07 -11.17 -14.50
C ALA A 155 9.90 -9.78 -15.13
N VAL A 156 10.99 -9.16 -15.60
CA VAL A 156 10.95 -7.87 -16.31
C VAL A 156 10.15 -7.98 -17.60
N ASP A 157 10.31 -9.06 -18.35
CA ASP A 157 9.51 -9.30 -19.57
C ASP A 157 8.01 -9.46 -19.25
N PHE A 158 7.70 -10.25 -18.22
CA PHE A 158 6.32 -10.40 -17.77
C PHE A 158 5.70 -9.07 -17.31
N PHE A 159 6.44 -8.25 -16.53
CA PHE A 159 5.95 -6.94 -16.14
C PHE A 159 5.74 -6.01 -17.35
N ARG A 160 6.64 -6.05 -18.34
CA ARG A 160 6.48 -5.25 -19.56
C ARG A 160 5.20 -5.62 -20.31
N ARG A 161 5.00 -6.90 -20.57
CA ARG A 161 3.79 -7.40 -21.24
C ARG A 161 2.52 -7.10 -20.43
N ALA A 162 2.57 -7.23 -19.11
CA ALA A 162 1.45 -6.87 -18.24
C ALA A 162 1.14 -5.37 -18.29
N ALA A 163 2.18 -4.51 -18.27
CA ALA A 163 2.00 -3.06 -18.34
C ALA A 163 1.49 -2.59 -19.71
N GLU A 164 1.96 -3.21 -20.80
CA GLU A 164 1.46 -3.01 -22.15
C GLU A 164 -0.01 -3.46 -22.27
N GLY A 165 -0.40 -4.51 -21.55
CA GLY A 165 -1.78 -4.96 -21.39
C GLY A 165 -2.64 -4.14 -20.43
N GLY A 166 -2.12 -3.02 -19.91
CA GLY A 166 -2.85 -2.07 -19.06
C GLY A 166 -2.72 -2.29 -17.55
N SER A 167 -1.81 -3.17 -17.08
CA SER A 167 -1.57 -3.34 -15.65
C SER A 167 -0.78 -2.18 -15.06
N ALA A 168 -1.45 -1.28 -14.35
CA ALA A 168 -0.83 -0.15 -13.66
C ALA A 168 0.17 -0.60 -12.57
N ARG A 169 -0.09 -1.75 -11.92
CA ARG A 169 0.84 -2.35 -10.95
C ARG A 169 2.12 -2.81 -11.63
N ALA A 170 2.03 -3.41 -12.81
CA ALA A 170 3.19 -3.82 -13.57
C ALA A 170 4.00 -2.61 -14.06
N ALA A 171 3.33 -1.56 -14.50
CA ALA A 171 3.98 -0.30 -14.87
C ALA A 171 4.77 0.29 -13.70
N TYR A 172 4.18 0.34 -12.50
CA TYR A 172 4.89 0.77 -11.29
C TYR A 172 6.13 -0.10 -11.01
N ASN A 173 6.01 -1.43 -11.06
CA ASN A 173 7.14 -2.33 -10.82
C ASN A 173 8.26 -2.18 -11.87
N LEU A 174 7.92 -1.97 -13.14
CA LEU A 174 8.91 -1.64 -14.17
C LEU A 174 9.63 -0.32 -13.87
N GLY A 175 8.88 0.70 -13.46
CA GLY A 175 9.47 1.96 -13.01
C GLY A 175 10.50 1.74 -11.89
N LEU A 176 10.20 0.89 -10.90
CA LEU A 176 11.14 0.54 -9.84
C LEU A 176 12.38 -0.18 -10.38
N VAL A 177 12.22 -1.14 -11.30
CA VAL A 177 13.34 -1.87 -11.91
C VAL A 177 14.35 -0.91 -12.56
N TYR A 178 13.86 0.04 -13.37
CA TYR A 178 14.72 1.01 -14.04
C TYR A 178 15.25 2.12 -13.10
N LEU A 179 14.54 2.40 -12.01
CA LEU A 179 15.00 3.38 -11.02
C LEU A 179 16.11 2.83 -10.13
N GLN A 180 16.03 1.55 -9.74
CA GLN A 180 17.00 0.89 -8.85
C GLN A 180 18.26 0.45 -9.59
N GLY A 181 18.11 -0.07 -10.79
CA GLY A 181 19.26 -0.52 -11.61
C GLY A 181 19.89 -1.85 -11.16
N GLU A 182 19.14 -2.67 -10.39
CA GLU A 182 19.65 -3.96 -9.88
C GLU A 182 19.44 -5.11 -10.89
N VAL A 183 18.38 -5.05 -11.69
CA VAL A 183 18.00 -6.10 -12.65
C VAL A 183 18.15 -5.62 -14.09
N ALA A 184 17.86 -4.35 -14.35
CA ALA A 184 18.09 -3.69 -15.62
C ALA A 184 18.99 -2.46 -15.42
N PRO A 185 19.63 -1.90 -16.45
CA PRO A 185 20.41 -0.67 -16.32
C PRO A 185 19.58 0.43 -15.65
N LYS A 186 20.22 1.21 -14.77
CA LYS A 186 19.56 2.32 -14.09
C LYS A 186 19.25 3.45 -15.07
N GLU A 187 17.98 3.65 -15.38
CA GLU A 187 17.49 4.63 -16.33
C GLU A 187 16.28 5.40 -15.76
N PRO A 188 16.51 6.46 -14.96
CA PRO A 188 15.42 7.18 -14.29
C PRO A 188 14.40 7.80 -15.24
N ALA A 189 14.82 8.18 -16.46
CA ALA A 189 13.90 8.71 -17.48
C ALA A 189 12.90 7.63 -17.94
N ILE A 190 13.37 6.40 -18.17
CA ILE A 190 12.50 5.26 -18.49
C ILE A 190 11.60 4.92 -17.29
N ALA A 191 12.14 4.99 -16.07
CA ALA A 191 11.34 4.80 -14.87
C ALA A 191 10.18 5.80 -14.78
N ALA A 192 10.43 7.08 -15.09
CA ALA A 192 9.41 8.13 -15.11
C ALA A 192 8.29 7.83 -16.11
N GLU A 193 8.62 7.35 -17.31
CA GLU A 193 7.61 6.97 -18.31
C GLU A 193 6.72 5.82 -17.83
N TRP A 194 7.29 4.80 -17.17
CA TRP A 194 6.52 3.71 -16.61
C TRP A 194 5.66 4.14 -15.41
N PHE A 195 6.19 4.98 -14.52
CA PHE A 195 5.39 5.56 -13.43
C PHE A 195 4.26 6.43 -13.98
N LYS A 196 4.47 7.19 -15.06
CA LYS A 196 3.42 7.97 -15.71
C LYS A 196 2.29 7.10 -16.22
N ARG A 197 2.59 5.97 -16.88
CA ARG A 197 1.57 5.00 -17.30
C ARG A 197 0.79 4.43 -16.12
N GLY A 198 1.47 4.09 -15.01
CA GLY A 198 0.80 3.66 -13.79
C GLY A 198 -0.09 4.76 -13.18
N ALA A 199 0.38 6.02 -13.20
CA ALA A 199 -0.33 7.18 -12.71
C ALA A 199 -1.58 7.54 -13.55
N GLU A 200 -1.60 7.23 -14.84
CA GLU A 200 -2.78 7.40 -15.70
C GLU A 200 -4.00 6.60 -15.22
N SER A 201 -3.75 5.45 -14.58
CA SER A 201 -4.77 4.60 -13.97
C SER A 201 -4.91 4.82 -12.46
N ASP A 202 -4.50 5.97 -11.95
CA ASP A 202 -4.55 6.34 -10.53
C ASP A 202 -3.92 5.30 -9.58
N GLN A 203 -2.87 4.59 -10.05
CA GLN A 203 -2.12 3.69 -9.18
C GLN A 203 -1.38 4.51 -8.10
N PRO A 204 -1.71 4.31 -6.80
CA PRO A 204 -1.27 5.22 -5.72
C PRO A 204 0.24 5.36 -5.60
N ASP A 205 0.96 4.23 -5.72
CA ASP A 205 2.42 4.21 -5.56
C ASP A 205 3.14 4.77 -6.80
N ALA A 206 2.55 4.60 -8.00
CA ALA A 206 3.08 5.20 -9.22
C ALA A 206 2.94 6.73 -9.21
N LEU A 207 1.80 7.25 -8.75
CA LEU A 207 1.58 8.68 -8.54
C LEU A 207 2.61 9.26 -7.57
N TYR A 208 2.82 8.58 -6.43
CA TYR A 208 3.79 9.00 -5.43
C TYR A 208 5.23 8.93 -5.96
N ALA A 209 5.61 7.84 -6.62
CA ALA A 209 6.95 7.69 -7.20
C ALA A 209 7.23 8.78 -8.24
N LEU A 210 6.29 9.03 -9.14
CA LEU A 210 6.42 10.09 -10.14
C LEU A 210 6.52 11.48 -9.50
N ALA A 211 5.73 11.76 -8.46
CA ALA A 211 5.83 13.00 -7.68
C ALA A 211 7.22 13.21 -7.10
N THR A 212 7.85 12.13 -6.60
CA THR A 212 9.21 12.15 -6.07
C THR A 212 10.23 12.46 -7.17
N LEU A 213 10.08 11.88 -8.37
CA LEU A 213 10.96 12.17 -9.49
C LEU A 213 10.87 13.64 -9.91
N TYR A 214 9.67 14.22 -9.98
CA TYR A 214 9.50 15.66 -10.27
C TYR A 214 10.03 16.55 -9.16
N ARG A 215 9.88 16.17 -7.89
CA ARG A 215 10.46 16.92 -6.76
C ARG A 215 11.98 16.99 -6.86
N ASP A 216 12.61 15.88 -7.19
CA ASP A 216 14.07 15.73 -7.15
C ASP A 216 14.74 16.04 -8.50
N GLY A 217 13.99 16.19 -9.59
CA GLY A 217 14.53 16.35 -10.95
C GLY A 217 15.27 15.11 -11.45
N ASN A 218 14.84 13.93 -11.02
CA ASN A 218 15.51 12.66 -11.32
C ASN A 218 14.82 11.96 -12.51
N GLY A 219 15.45 12.01 -13.68
CA GLY A 219 14.91 11.46 -14.93
C GLY A 219 13.84 12.32 -15.61
N VAL A 220 13.38 13.37 -14.94
CA VAL A 220 12.48 14.42 -15.44
C VAL A 220 12.99 15.79 -14.99
N PRO A 221 12.66 16.90 -15.69
CA PRO A 221 12.93 18.24 -15.17
C PRO A 221 12.27 18.44 -13.80
N GLN A 222 12.98 19.10 -12.87
CA GLN A 222 12.41 19.39 -11.55
C GLN A 222 11.20 20.30 -11.68
N ASP A 223 10.07 19.89 -11.09
CA ASP A 223 8.82 20.64 -11.09
C ASP A 223 8.06 20.43 -9.78
N ALA A 224 8.13 21.43 -8.91
CA ALA A 224 7.46 21.39 -7.60
C ALA A 224 5.93 21.48 -7.71
N VAL A 225 5.41 22.13 -8.77
CA VAL A 225 3.95 22.24 -8.99
C VAL A 225 3.39 20.90 -9.42
N GLU A 226 4.03 20.25 -10.38
CA GLU A 226 3.61 18.93 -10.84
C GLU A 226 3.79 17.87 -9.75
N SER A 227 4.87 17.92 -8.96
CA SER A 227 5.06 17.08 -7.80
C SER A 227 3.90 17.20 -6.79
N ALA A 228 3.52 18.45 -6.45
CA ALA A 228 2.41 18.69 -5.52
C ALA A 228 1.06 18.21 -6.07
N ARG A 229 0.81 18.37 -7.38
CA ARG A 229 -0.38 17.89 -8.06
C ARG A 229 -0.49 16.35 -8.01
N LEU A 230 0.62 15.66 -8.24
CA LEU A 230 0.69 14.20 -8.17
C LEU A 230 0.54 13.69 -6.73
N LEU A 231 1.15 14.35 -5.74
CA LEU A 231 0.96 14.04 -4.32
C LEU A 231 -0.50 14.21 -3.90
N GLN A 232 -1.20 15.23 -4.41
CA GLN A 232 -2.61 15.41 -4.14
C GLN A 232 -3.44 14.24 -4.69
N ARG A 233 -3.25 13.85 -5.96
CA ARG A 233 -3.93 12.69 -6.54
C ARG A 233 -3.63 11.40 -5.75
N ALA A 234 -2.34 11.15 -5.43
CA ALA A 234 -1.94 9.99 -4.65
C ALA A 234 -2.62 9.95 -3.26
N SER A 235 -2.74 11.11 -2.59
CA SER A 235 -3.45 11.24 -1.31
C SER A 235 -4.96 10.99 -1.42
N GLU A 236 -5.58 11.39 -2.54
CA GLU A 236 -7.01 11.18 -2.81
C GLU A 236 -7.33 9.70 -3.04
N VAL A 237 -6.43 8.97 -3.70
CA VAL A 237 -6.57 7.52 -3.92
C VAL A 237 -6.02 6.66 -2.76
N GLY A 238 -5.64 7.29 -1.65
CA GLY A 238 -5.36 6.61 -0.38
C GLY A 238 -3.91 6.28 -0.09
N ASN A 239 -2.94 6.88 -0.79
CA ASN A 239 -1.53 6.77 -0.41
C ASN A 239 -1.27 7.67 0.83
N ASP A 240 -1.00 7.05 1.98
CA ASP A 240 -0.79 7.73 3.26
C ASP A 240 0.55 8.48 3.33
N VAL A 241 1.58 7.94 2.68
CA VAL A 241 2.89 8.61 2.55
C VAL A 241 2.74 9.90 1.74
N ALA A 242 2.05 9.82 0.60
CA ALA A 242 1.77 10.99 -0.23
C ALA A 242 0.92 12.03 0.54
N THR A 243 -0.04 11.57 1.36
CA THR A 243 -0.83 12.48 2.22
C THR A 243 0.06 13.25 3.19
N THR A 244 1.05 12.58 3.78
CA THR A 244 2.01 13.21 4.71
C THR A 244 2.93 14.19 3.98
N GLU A 245 3.45 13.83 2.81
CA GLU A 245 4.31 14.72 2.01
C GLU A 245 3.54 15.91 1.46
N LEU A 246 2.31 15.70 1.00
CA LEU A 246 1.42 16.79 0.60
C LEU A 246 1.20 17.79 1.74
N ALA A 247 0.99 17.29 2.96
CA ALA A 247 0.84 18.15 4.13
C ALA A 247 2.10 19.01 4.36
N ILE A 248 3.30 18.46 4.19
CA ILE A 248 4.57 19.20 4.30
C ILE A 248 4.67 20.26 3.20
N VAL A 249 4.35 19.90 1.97
CA VAL A 249 4.39 20.78 0.80
C VAL A 249 3.43 21.96 0.95
N VAL A 250 2.19 21.69 1.39
CA VAL A 250 1.16 22.74 1.65
C VAL A 250 1.55 23.62 2.83
N PHE A 251 2.12 23.04 3.90
CA PHE A 251 2.58 23.79 5.06
C PHE A 251 3.70 24.78 4.71
N ASN A 252 4.61 24.38 3.82
CA ASN A 252 5.75 25.19 3.40
C ASN A 252 5.43 26.14 2.25
N GLY A 253 4.38 25.87 1.46
CA GLY A 253 4.09 26.59 0.23
C GLY A 253 5.01 26.22 -0.93
N THR A 254 5.42 24.95 -1.05
CA THR A 254 6.34 24.50 -2.10
C THR A 254 5.53 23.98 -3.29
N GLY A 255 5.55 24.70 -4.42
CA GLY A 255 4.77 24.35 -5.60
C GLY A 255 3.25 24.58 -5.48
N VAL A 256 2.78 24.94 -4.29
CA VAL A 256 1.38 25.32 -3.99
C VAL A 256 1.38 26.50 -3.02
N PRO A 257 0.29 27.29 -2.95
CA PRO A 257 0.15 28.31 -1.93
C PRO A 257 0.25 27.70 -0.52
N LYS A 258 0.94 28.42 0.38
CA LYS A 258 1.04 28.01 1.78
C LYS A 258 -0.31 28.07 2.46
N ASP A 259 -0.68 26.97 3.12
CA ASP A 259 -1.94 26.85 3.85
C ASP A 259 -1.74 25.95 5.09
N GLU A 260 -1.56 26.57 6.26
CA GLU A 260 -1.30 25.86 7.52
C GLU A 260 -2.53 25.10 8.02
N GLU A 261 -3.76 25.58 7.76
CA GLU A 261 -5.00 24.92 8.18
C GLU A 261 -5.23 23.64 7.36
N ARG A 262 -5.11 23.74 6.04
CA ARG A 262 -5.17 22.57 5.14
C ARG A 262 -4.08 21.55 5.46
N ALA A 263 -2.87 22.00 5.73
CA ALA A 263 -1.76 21.11 6.12
C ALA A 263 -2.05 20.40 7.45
N ALA A 264 -2.60 21.09 8.45
CA ALA A 264 -3.01 20.48 9.71
C ALA A 264 -4.07 19.39 9.51
N ALA A 265 -5.06 19.63 8.65
CA ALA A 265 -6.10 18.65 8.30
C ALA A 265 -5.50 17.41 7.62
N LEU A 266 -4.55 17.59 6.69
CA LEU A 266 -3.84 16.49 6.00
C LEU A 266 -2.96 15.70 6.97
N PHE A 267 -2.19 16.36 7.85
CA PHE A 267 -1.42 15.67 8.88
C PHE A 267 -2.32 14.87 9.82
N ARG A 268 -3.47 15.43 10.24
CA ARG A 268 -4.45 14.71 11.04
C ARG A 268 -4.99 13.48 10.33
N LYS A 269 -5.30 13.59 9.02
CA LYS A 269 -5.76 12.44 8.20
C LYS A 269 -4.73 11.31 8.21
N ALA A 270 -3.48 11.61 7.88
CA ALA A 270 -2.41 10.62 7.86
C ALA A 270 -2.05 10.08 9.26
N ALA A 271 -2.11 10.92 10.29
CA ALA A 271 -1.87 10.51 11.68
C ALA A 271 -2.91 9.50 12.17
N LEU A 272 -4.18 9.66 11.79
CA LEU A 272 -5.27 8.72 12.08
C LEU A 272 -5.07 7.37 11.37
N GLN A 273 -4.39 7.36 10.23
CA GLN A 273 -4.01 6.15 9.50
C GLN A 273 -2.76 5.45 10.09
N GLY A 274 -2.18 6.03 11.15
CA GLY A 274 -1.04 5.44 11.85
C GLY A 274 0.33 5.93 11.40
N ASN A 275 0.43 6.87 10.45
CA ASN A 275 1.71 7.37 9.98
C ASN A 275 2.45 8.14 11.09
N ALA A 276 3.59 7.62 11.55
CA ALA A 276 4.34 8.18 12.68
C ALA A 276 4.87 9.60 12.42
N ILE A 277 5.29 9.89 11.18
CA ILE A 277 5.77 11.22 10.80
C ILE A 277 4.62 12.22 10.88
N ALA A 278 3.46 11.86 10.35
CA ALA A 278 2.27 12.70 10.42
C ALA A 278 1.81 12.91 11.87
N GLN A 279 1.85 11.88 12.71
CA GLN A 279 1.55 11.98 14.15
C GLN A 279 2.46 12.99 14.84
N ASN A 280 3.77 12.91 14.60
CA ASN A 280 4.74 13.85 15.16
C ASN A 280 4.51 15.29 14.63
N ARG A 281 4.29 15.46 13.33
CA ARG A 281 4.05 16.78 12.74
C ARG A 281 2.76 17.40 13.25
N TYR A 282 1.69 16.60 13.37
CA TYR A 282 0.43 17.08 13.93
C TYR A 282 0.54 17.44 15.43
N ALA A 283 1.32 16.67 16.18
CA ALA A 283 1.65 17.02 17.56
C ALA A 283 2.35 18.38 17.67
N ARG A 284 3.31 18.67 16.80
CA ARG A 284 3.98 19.97 16.75
C ARG A 284 3.03 21.11 16.38
N ILE A 285 2.12 20.88 15.43
CA ILE A 285 1.08 21.84 15.05
C ILE A 285 0.20 22.18 16.25
N LEU A 286 -0.32 21.18 16.94
CA LEU A 286 -1.18 21.38 18.14
C LEU A 286 -0.43 22.02 19.30
N SER A 287 0.85 21.72 19.50
CA SER A 287 1.65 22.33 20.56
C SER A 287 1.88 23.82 20.34
N ALA A 288 2.04 24.23 19.06
CA ALA A 288 2.31 25.60 18.68
C ALA A 288 1.04 26.42 18.39
N GLY A 289 -0.10 25.77 18.09
CA GLY A 289 -1.33 26.43 17.65
C GLY A 289 -1.23 26.98 16.22
N ARG A 290 -0.52 26.28 15.31
CA ARG A 290 -0.32 26.70 13.93
C ARG A 290 -1.17 25.87 12.97
N GLY A 291 -2.15 26.51 12.31
CA GLY A 291 -3.10 25.82 11.42
C GLY A 291 -4.17 25.00 12.15
N ALA A 292 -4.09 24.88 13.46
CA ALA A 292 -5.11 24.28 14.33
C ALA A 292 -5.04 24.92 15.72
N PRO A 293 -6.16 24.96 16.48
CA PRO A 293 -6.16 25.45 17.86
C PRO A 293 -5.13 24.72 18.73
N LYS A 294 -4.46 25.46 19.60
CA LYS A 294 -3.47 24.89 20.53
C LYS A 294 -4.15 23.92 21.50
N ASP A 295 -3.68 22.65 21.51
CA ASP A 295 -4.11 21.61 22.47
C ASP A 295 -2.87 20.80 22.90
N VAL A 296 -2.32 21.14 24.06
CA VAL A 296 -1.11 20.50 24.59
C VAL A 296 -1.33 19.04 25.00
N ILE A 297 -2.56 18.67 25.38
CA ILE A 297 -2.89 17.29 25.77
C ILE A 297 -3.00 16.41 24.52
N ALA A 298 -3.68 16.90 23.46
CA ALA A 298 -3.70 16.19 22.19
C ALA A 298 -2.31 16.13 21.54
N ALA A 299 -1.51 17.21 21.63
CA ALA A 299 -0.12 17.19 21.16
C ALA A 299 0.70 16.10 21.84
N ALA A 300 0.61 15.99 23.18
CA ALA A 300 1.26 14.94 23.93
C ALA A 300 0.78 13.54 23.53
N ALA A 301 -0.53 13.36 23.34
CA ALA A 301 -1.09 12.07 22.89
C ALA A 301 -0.54 11.64 21.54
N TRP A 302 -0.54 12.52 20.55
CA TRP A 302 0.00 12.23 19.23
C TRP A 302 1.51 11.97 19.24
N HIS A 303 2.26 12.72 20.06
CA HIS A 303 3.68 12.45 20.25
C HIS A 303 3.94 11.07 20.86
N LEU A 304 3.19 10.67 21.89
CA LEU A 304 3.31 9.34 22.48
C LEU A 304 2.98 8.23 21.47
N ALA A 305 2.01 8.44 20.57
CA ALA A 305 1.71 7.50 19.49
C ALA A 305 2.89 7.37 18.50
N ALA A 306 3.50 8.49 18.09
CA ALA A 306 4.68 8.49 17.23
C ALA A 306 5.89 7.83 17.91
N LYS A 307 6.09 8.11 19.21
CA LYS A 307 7.18 7.53 20.03
C LYS A 307 7.05 6.02 20.19
N ALA A 308 5.83 5.49 20.30
CA ALA A 308 5.57 4.04 20.29
C ALA A 308 6.06 3.36 18.99
N GLN A 309 6.15 4.12 17.90
CA GLN A 309 6.70 3.70 16.61
C GLN A 309 8.19 4.09 16.44
N LYS A 310 8.90 4.38 17.55
CA LYS A 310 10.32 4.74 17.59
C LYS A 310 10.66 6.08 16.91
N LEU A 311 9.71 7.00 16.84
CA LEU A 311 9.94 8.36 16.36
C LEU A 311 10.05 9.32 17.54
N ASP A 312 11.27 9.62 17.96
CA ASP A 312 11.56 10.51 19.08
C ASP A 312 11.54 11.99 18.64
N ASP A 313 11.13 12.86 19.57
CA ASP A 313 11.14 14.31 19.40
C ASP A 313 11.42 15.00 20.74
N PRO A 314 12.67 15.46 20.97
CA PRO A 314 13.06 16.06 22.24
C PRO A 314 12.25 17.30 22.64
N MET A 315 11.70 18.05 21.67
CA MET A 315 10.85 19.21 21.96
C MET A 315 9.50 18.77 22.54
N LEU A 316 8.91 17.74 21.95
CA LEU A 316 7.64 17.19 22.41
C LEU A 316 7.83 16.34 23.68
N ASP A 317 9.00 15.71 23.90
CA ASP A 317 9.33 15.05 25.17
C ASP A 317 9.34 16.07 26.32
N LYS A 318 9.92 17.27 26.13
CA LYS A 318 9.87 18.35 27.11
C LYS A 318 8.44 18.82 27.36
N LEU A 319 7.60 18.90 26.31
CA LEU A 319 6.18 19.21 26.48
C LEU A 319 5.49 18.18 27.38
N VAL A 320 5.68 16.88 27.12
CA VAL A 320 5.10 15.81 27.94
C VAL A 320 5.59 15.87 29.38
N ALA A 321 6.87 16.17 29.60
CA ALA A 321 7.45 16.32 30.94
C ALA A 321 6.86 17.50 31.70
N SER A 322 6.46 18.57 31.04
CA SER A 322 5.86 19.77 31.64
C SER A 322 4.38 19.62 32.01
N LEU A 323 3.69 18.57 31.56
CA LEU A 323 2.29 18.31 31.87
C LEU A 323 2.10 17.90 33.35
N THR A 324 0.94 18.29 33.92
CA THR A 324 0.53 17.76 35.23
C THR A 324 0.27 16.25 35.15
N PRO A 325 0.27 15.53 36.29
CA PRO A 325 -0.05 14.10 36.32
C PRO A 325 -1.40 13.78 35.67
N GLU A 326 -2.41 14.62 35.90
CA GLU A 326 -3.77 14.47 35.35
C GLU A 326 -3.78 14.68 33.83
N GLN A 327 -3.10 15.71 33.33
CA GLN A 327 -2.97 15.97 31.89
C GLN A 327 -2.22 14.84 31.18
N ARG A 328 -1.19 14.30 31.81
CA ARG A 328 -0.42 13.17 31.28
C ARG A 328 -1.28 11.91 31.21
N ALA A 329 -2.08 11.63 32.23
CA ALA A 329 -3.03 10.52 32.21
C ALA A 329 -4.09 10.68 31.12
N GLN A 330 -4.60 11.90 30.89
CA GLN A 330 -5.52 12.19 29.78
C GLN A 330 -4.86 11.96 28.40
N ALA A 331 -3.61 12.40 28.22
CA ALA A 331 -2.87 12.17 26.99
C ALA A 331 -2.67 10.67 26.73
N GLN A 332 -2.25 9.91 27.75
CA GLN A 332 -2.09 8.45 27.66
C GLN A 332 -3.40 7.72 27.33
N ALA A 333 -4.52 8.16 27.88
CA ALA A 333 -5.83 7.59 27.58
C ALA A 333 -6.22 7.80 26.10
N ARG A 334 -5.84 8.94 25.50
CA ARG A 334 -6.10 9.25 24.08
C ARG A 334 -5.23 8.45 23.11
N VAL A 335 -4.07 7.91 23.54
CA VAL A 335 -3.14 7.15 22.68
C VAL A 335 -3.67 5.76 22.33
N LYS A 336 -4.41 5.12 23.23
CA LYS A 336 -4.85 3.71 23.08
C LYS A 336 -5.47 3.35 21.73
N PRO A 337 -6.30 4.20 21.08
CA PRO A 337 -6.86 3.92 19.75
C PRO A 337 -5.85 4.02 18.60
N TRP A 338 -4.70 4.66 18.80
CA TRP A 338 -3.72 5.00 17.75
C TRP A 338 -2.39 4.26 17.89
N ALA A 339 -2.22 3.54 18.99
CA ALA A 339 -1.04 2.69 19.17
C ALA A 339 -1.16 1.47 18.24
N PRO A 340 -0.06 1.05 17.57
CA PRO A 340 -0.06 -0.20 16.84
C PRO A 340 -0.42 -1.34 17.80
N ALA A 341 -1.20 -2.31 17.31
CA ALA A 341 -1.48 -3.52 18.08
C ALA A 341 -0.17 -4.18 18.50
N PRO A 342 -0.07 -4.71 19.74
CA PRO A 342 1.14 -5.41 20.16
C PRO A 342 1.43 -6.53 19.15
N ALA A 343 2.68 -6.61 18.69
CA ALA A 343 3.14 -7.73 17.87
C ALA A 343 3.06 -9.00 18.72
N TYR A 344 2.22 -9.96 18.32
CA TYR A 344 2.15 -11.28 18.92
C TYR A 344 3.22 -12.20 18.33
#